data_c945e47296bcf0d630594917557e42d2
#
_entry.id   c945e47296bcf0d630594917557e42d2
#
_cell.length_a   1.000
_cell.length_b   1.000
_cell.length_c   1.000
_cell.angle_alpha   90.00
_cell.angle_beta   90.00
_cell.angle_gamma   90.00
#
_symmetry.space_group_name_H-M   'P 1'
#
loop_
_entity.id
_entity.type
_entity.pdbx_description
1 polymer ?
#
loop_
_entity_poly.entity_id
_entity_poly.type
_entity_poly.pdbx_seq_one_letter_code
_entity_poly.pdbx_strand_id
1 'polypeptide(L)'
;MSSSTNARERAPSRRALIQGASALALPIPSATAAAAGDPAQLIGEQWCALETEQRRLIIAWQAIEAWLFKHRDWPKLSKEAQAAVPEAAQLDAINNQLAQIDQAYDRLLPKLKATAATSRAGVLAKLDALLWFLDAEDHPDARVLLQGCRSDIQRLWR
;
A
#
# COMPACT_ATOMS: atom_id res chain seq x y z
N MET A 1 20.82 39.20 -2.04
CA MET A 1 20.98 37.85 -2.63
C MET A 1 20.51 36.86 -1.57
N SER A 2 19.24 36.51 -1.59
CA SER A 2 18.63 35.61 -0.60
C SER A 2 18.25 34.31 -1.29
N SER A 3 18.99 33.25 -0.98
CA SER A 3 18.72 31.91 -1.51
C SER A 3 17.54 31.31 -0.78
N SER A 4 16.41 31.20 -1.47
CA SER A 4 15.23 30.45 -1.00
C SER A 4 15.50 28.96 -1.17
N THR A 5 15.79 28.27 -0.08
CA THR A 5 15.90 26.82 -0.03
C THR A 5 14.48 26.24 0.00
N ASN A 6 14.02 25.77 -1.15
CA ASN A 6 12.78 25.02 -1.27
C ASN A 6 12.97 23.64 -0.62
N ALA A 7 12.64 23.54 0.67
CA ALA A 7 12.47 22.27 1.33
C ALA A 7 11.20 21.60 0.76
N ARG A 8 11.38 20.77 -0.27
CA ARG A 8 10.39 19.75 -0.62
C ARG A 8 10.28 18.83 0.59
N GLU A 9 9.22 19.01 1.36
CA GLU A 9 8.77 18.02 2.34
C GLU A 9 8.52 16.71 1.58
N ARG A 10 9.51 15.83 1.60
CA ARG A 10 9.36 14.46 1.13
C ARG A 10 8.38 13.79 2.05
N ALA A 11 7.30 13.26 1.50
CA ALA A 11 6.45 12.30 2.17
C ALA A 11 7.32 11.25 2.90
N PRO A 12 6.95 10.83 4.11
CA PRO A 12 7.76 9.89 4.87
C PRO A 12 7.99 8.63 4.03
N SER A 13 9.25 8.36 3.75
CA SER A 13 9.66 7.16 3.03
C SER A 13 9.11 5.95 3.78
N ARG A 14 8.43 5.05 3.06
CA ARG A 14 7.93 3.74 3.54
C ARG A 14 9.01 2.89 4.26
N ARG A 15 10.25 3.34 4.23
CA ARG A 15 11.45 2.74 4.83
C ARG A 15 11.51 2.76 6.37
N ALA A 16 10.75 3.62 7.05
CA ALA A 16 10.83 3.78 8.52
C ALA A 16 10.20 2.61 9.30
N LEU A 17 9.51 1.67 8.64
CA LEU A 17 8.73 0.60 9.27
C LEU A 17 9.45 -0.73 9.43
N ILE A 18 10.73 -0.88 8.97
CA ILE A 18 11.41 -2.20 8.93
C ILE A 18 12.44 -2.41 10.05
N GLN A 19 12.63 -1.49 10.98
CA GLN A 19 13.56 -1.68 12.09
C GLN A 19 12.90 -2.37 13.29
N GLY A 20 12.98 -3.70 13.33
CA GLY A 20 12.57 -4.48 14.51
C GLY A 20 12.19 -5.93 14.23
N ALA A 21 13.07 -6.73 13.63
CA ALA A 21 12.87 -8.17 13.51
C ALA A 21 13.76 -8.92 14.50
N SER A 22 13.21 -9.25 15.67
CA SER A 22 13.79 -10.28 16.56
C SER A 22 13.24 -11.64 16.14
N ALA A 23 14.14 -12.59 15.90
CA ALA A 23 13.82 -13.95 15.53
C ALA A 23 13.19 -14.68 16.74
N LEU A 24 11.94 -15.12 16.59
CA LEU A 24 11.28 -16.07 17.50
C LEU A 24 11.04 -17.37 16.74
N ALA A 25 11.62 -18.46 17.25
CA ALA A 25 11.34 -19.81 16.79
C ALA A 25 9.89 -20.16 17.15
N LEU A 26 9.09 -20.55 16.14
CA LEU A 26 7.68 -20.91 16.32
C LEU A 26 7.52 -22.44 16.34
N PRO A 27 6.68 -23.00 17.23
CA PRO A 27 6.30 -24.39 17.17
C PRO A 27 5.42 -24.67 15.95
N ILE A 28 5.65 -25.81 15.29
CA ILE A 28 4.87 -26.28 14.14
C ILE A 28 3.52 -26.82 14.70
N PRO A 29 2.37 -26.22 14.38
CA PRO A 29 1.08 -26.76 14.81
C PRO A 29 0.70 -27.97 13.95
N SER A 30 0.28 -29.05 14.62
CA SER A 30 -0.28 -30.25 14.02
C SER A 30 -1.56 -29.96 13.24
N ALA A 31 -1.67 -30.54 12.03
CA ALA A 31 -2.77 -30.38 11.10
C ALA A 31 -4.06 -31.03 11.63
N THR A 32 -4.98 -30.24 12.18
CA THR A 32 -6.42 -30.58 12.27
C THR A 32 -7.25 -29.31 12.51
N ALA A 33 -7.48 -28.53 11.45
CA ALA A 33 -8.53 -27.50 11.44
C ALA A 33 -8.97 -27.24 9.96
N ALA A 34 -9.59 -28.26 9.38
CA ALA A 34 -10.22 -28.09 8.05
C ALA A 34 -11.68 -27.65 8.27
N ALA A 35 -11.97 -26.33 8.25
CA ALA A 35 -13.25 -25.70 7.92
C ALA A 35 -13.27 -24.16 8.12
N ALA A 36 -12.33 -23.57 8.84
CA ALA A 36 -12.21 -22.11 8.84
C ALA A 36 -11.14 -21.72 7.84
N GLY A 37 -11.49 -20.83 6.89
CA GLY A 37 -10.53 -20.34 5.87
C GLY A 37 -9.25 -19.84 6.53
N ASP A 38 -8.13 -19.91 5.80
CA ASP A 38 -6.83 -19.46 6.32
C ASP A 38 -6.90 -17.99 6.77
N PRO A 39 -6.66 -17.70 8.06
CA PRO A 39 -6.74 -16.32 8.55
C PRO A 39 -5.79 -15.35 7.83
N ALA A 40 -4.62 -15.82 7.37
CA ALA A 40 -3.70 -15.01 6.60
C ALA A 40 -4.27 -14.67 5.22
N GLN A 41 -5.00 -15.60 4.60
CA GLN A 41 -5.73 -15.36 3.35
C GLN A 41 -6.78 -14.28 3.52
N LEU A 42 -7.61 -14.37 4.57
CA LEU A 42 -8.68 -13.39 4.82
C LEU A 42 -8.13 -11.97 5.03
N ILE A 43 -6.99 -11.84 5.73
CA ILE A 43 -6.31 -10.55 5.88
C ILE A 43 -5.75 -10.07 4.54
N GLY A 44 -5.20 -10.96 3.72
CA GLY A 44 -4.70 -10.64 2.39
C GLY A 44 -5.81 -10.20 1.43
N GLU A 45 -6.97 -10.81 1.49
CA GLU A 45 -8.14 -10.38 0.70
C GLU A 45 -8.56 -8.94 1.05
N GLN A 46 -8.57 -8.60 2.35
CA GLN A 46 -8.79 -7.21 2.78
C GLN A 46 -7.71 -6.26 2.26
N TRP A 47 -6.45 -6.69 2.28
CA TRP A 47 -5.32 -5.94 1.73
C TRP A 47 -5.51 -5.65 0.23
N CYS A 48 -5.81 -6.66 -0.57
CA CYS A 48 -6.04 -6.52 -2.01
C CYS A 48 -7.25 -5.61 -2.33
N ALA A 49 -8.29 -5.66 -1.52
CA ALA A 49 -9.44 -4.76 -1.66
C ALA A 49 -9.04 -3.30 -1.44
N LEU A 50 -8.24 -3.01 -0.40
CA LEU A 50 -7.70 -1.67 -0.14
C LEU A 50 -6.77 -1.20 -1.27
N GLU A 51 -5.92 -2.07 -1.81
CA GLU A 51 -5.03 -1.75 -2.93
C GLU A 51 -5.83 -1.36 -4.18
N THR A 52 -6.89 -2.11 -4.47
CA THR A 52 -7.78 -1.83 -5.60
C THR A 52 -8.44 -0.47 -5.46
N GLU A 53 -8.96 -0.16 -4.27
CA GLU A 53 -9.61 1.13 -4.00
C GLU A 53 -8.58 2.27 -4.01
N GLN A 54 -7.41 2.10 -3.43
CA GLN A 54 -6.32 3.09 -3.46
C GLN A 54 -5.94 3.45 -4.90
N ARG A 55 -5.79 2.44 -5.76
CA ARG A 55 -5.48 2.65 -7.18
C ARG A 55 -6.57 3.44 -7.89
N ARG A 56 -7.83 3.10 -7.64
CA ARG A 56 -8.99 3.83 -8.18
C ARG A 56 -8.98 5.30 -7.78
N LEU A 57 -8.71 5.58 -6.49
CA LEU A 57 -8.64 6.94 -5.95
C LEU A 57 -7.48 7.74 -6.53
N ILE A 58 -6.30 7.12 -6.68
CA ILE A 58 -5.13 7.77 -7.29
C ILE A 58 -5.42 8.18 -8.74
N ILE A 59 -6.04 7.30 -9.52
CA ILE A 59 -6.42 7.61 -10.91
C ILE A 59 -7.42 8.78 -10.95
N ALA A 60 -8.42 8.77 -10.08
CA ALA A 60 -9.40 9.86 -9.99
C ALA A 60 -8.73 11.18 -9.57
N TRP A 61 -7.83 11.15 -8.60
CA TRP A 61 -7.06 12.30 -8.14
C TRP A 61 -6.23 12.91 -9.27
N GLN A 62 -5.48 12.07 -10.01
CA GLN A 62 -4.67 12.49 -11.14
C GLN A 62 -5.51 13.12 -12.25
N ALA A 63 -6.71 12.59 -12.53
CA ALA A 63 -7.61 13.15 -13.53
C ALA A 63 -8.12 14.55 -13.14
N ILE A 64 -8.49 14.75 -11.88
CA ILE A 64 -8.92 16.05 -11.37
C ILE A 64 -7.74 17.04 -11.37
N GLU A 65 -6.58 16.64 -10.91
CA GLU A 65 -5.39 17.47 -10.90
C GLU A 65 -5.03 17.93 -12.33
N ALA A 66 -4.97 17.00 -13.28
CA ALA A 66 -4.70 17.31 -14.67
C ALA A 66 -5.73 18.32 -15.27
N TRP A 67 -7.01 18.16 -14.90
CA TRP A 67 -8.05 19.08 -15.31
C TRP A 67 -7.83 20.48 -14.71
N LEU A 68 -7.50 20.58 -13.42
CA LEU A 68 -7.22 21.83 -12.72
C LEU A 68 -6.01 22.57 -13.36
N PHE A 69 -4.95 21.84 -13.65
CA PHE A 69 -3.78 22.41 -14.34
C PHE A 69 -4.17 22.99 -15.71
N LYS A 70 -4.98 22.28 -16.45
CA LYS A 70 -5.36 22.69 -17.82
C LYS A 70 -6.36 23.86 -17.86
N HIS A 71 -7.28 23.95 -16.89
CA HIS A 71 -8.43 24.85 -16.99
C HIS A 71 -8.45 25.97 -15.95
N ARG A 72 -7.59 25.93 -14.93
CA ARG A 72 -7.62 26.85 -13.79
C ARG A 72 -6.30 27.52 -13.47
N ASP A 73 -5.25 27.32 -14.27
CA ASP A 73 -3.90 27.83 -13.93
C ASP A 73 -3.48 27.44 -12.49
N TRP A 74 -3.89 26.26 -12.04
CA TRP A 74 -3.84 25.76 -10.67
C TRP A 74 -2.54 26.09 -9.91
N PRO A 75 -1.33 25.94 -10.51
CA PRO A 75 -0.08 26.22 -9.78
C PRO A 75 0.14 27.69 -9.46
N LYS A 76 -0.60 28.60 -10.13
CA LYS A 76 -0.46 30.06 -9.96
C LYS A 76 -1.47 30.64 -8.97
N LEU A 77 -2.46 29.85 -8.57
CA LEU A 77 -3.47 30.29 -7.60
C LEU A 77 -2.91 30.34 -6.19
N SER A 78 -3.34 31.34 -5.39
CA SER A 78 -3.11 31.32 -3.95
C SER A 78 -3.88 30.16 -3.29
N LYS A 79 -3.48 29.78 -2.08
CA LYS A 79 -4.18 28.71 -1.34
C LYS A 79 -5.67 29.00 -1.14
N GLU A 80 -6.01 30.27 -0.87
CA GLU A 80 -7.39 30.72 -0.70
C GLU A 80 -8.17 30.60 -2.02
N ALA A 81 -7.55 30.98 -3.13
CA ALA A 81 -8.16 30.86 -4.45
C ALA A 81 -8.31 29.39 -4.86
N GLN A 82 -7.34 28.53 -4.52
CA GLN A 82 -7.43 27.08 -4.72
C GLN A 82 -8.60 26.48 -3.93
N ALA A 83 -8.75 26.85 -2.66
CA ALA A 83 -9.84 26.38 -1.81
C ALA A 83 -11.24 26.82 -2.30
N ALA A 84 -11.31 27.91 -3.04
CA ALA A 84 -12.58 28.40 -3.63
C ALA A 84 -12.99 27.66 -4.91
N VAL A 85 -12.13 26.80 -5.46
CA VAL A 85 -12.45 26.02 -6.65
C VAL A 85 -13.26 24.78 -6.27
N PRO A 86 -14.48 24.58 -6.81
CA PRO A 86 -15.33 23.45 -6.40
C PRO A 86 -14.67 22.08 -6.62
N GLU A 87 -13.88 21.94 -7.69
CA GLU A 87 -13.18 20.72 -8.04
C GLU A 87 -12.06 20.39 -7.03
N ALA A 88 -11.50 21.39 -6.35
CA ALA A 88 -10.50 21.19 -5.29
C ALA A 88 -11.05 20.43 -4.09
N ALA A 89 -12.32 20.66 -3.74
CA ALA A 89 -12.98 19.91 -2.68
C ALA A 89 -13.03 18.40 -2.95
N GLN A 90 -13.03 17.99 -4.22
CA GLN A 90 -12.96 16.57 -4.59
C GLN A 90 -11.55 16.00 -4.33
N LEU A 91 -10.47 16.78 -4.54
CA LEU A 91 -9.12 16.36 -4.18
C LEU A 91 -8.99 16.13 -2.67
N ASP A 92 -9.54 17.02 -1.86
CA ASP A 92 -9.53 16.89 -0.40
C ASP A 92 -10.32 15.66 0.06
N ALA A 93 -11.48 15.40 -0.56
CA ALA A 93 -12.26 14.20 -0.27
C ALA A 93 -11.49 12.91 -0.61
N ILE A 94 -10.80 12.88 -1.75
CA ILE A 94 -9.95 11.75 -2.14
C ILE A 94 -8.76 11.61 -1.18
N ASN A 95 -8.07 12.69 -0.83
CA ASN A 95 -6.96 12.67 0.12
C ASN A 95 -7.39 12.10 1.48
N ASN A 96 -8.59 12.48 1.97
CA ASN A 96 -9.15 11.92 3.20
C ASN A 96 -9.42 10.41 3.09
N GLN A 97 -9.91 9.93 1.95
CA GLN A 97 -10.12 8.50 1.71
C GLN A 97 -8.78 7.75 1.63
N LEU A 98 -7.77 8.30 0.95
CA LEU A 98 -6.43 7.74 0.91
C LEU A 98 -5.82 7.63 2.31
N ALA A 99 -5.95 8.65 3.14
CA ALA A 99 -5.50 8.63 4.54
C ALA A 99 -6.20 7.54 5.38
N GLN A 100 -7.49 7.26 5.12
CA GLN A 100 -8.21 6.16 5.76
C GLN A 100 -7.68 4.79 5.32
N ILE A 101 -7.32 4.64 4.03
CA ILE A 101 -6.70 3.44 3.50
C ILE A 101 -5.33 3.21 4.15
N ASP A 102 -4.50 4.24 4.28
CA ASP A 102 -3.19 4.14 4.94
C ASP A 102 -3.35 3.67 6.39
N GLN A 103 -4.30 4.23 7.14
CA GLN A 103 -4.63 3.75 8.49
C GLN A 103 -5.14 2.31 8.52
N ALA A 104 -5.84 1.86 7.46
CA ALA A 104 -6.27 0.47 7.37
C ALA A 104 -5.09 -0.47 7.13
N TYR A 105 -4.12 -0.09 6.30
CA TYR A 105 -2.87 -0.83 6.13
C TYR A 105 -2.08 -0.93 7.44
N ASP A 106 -1.96 0.17 8.19
CA ASP A 106 -1.29 0.19 9.50
C ASP A 106 -1.93 -0.78 10.50
N ARG A 107 -3.24 -1.00 10.42
CA ARG A 107 -3.96 -1.99 11.26
C ARG A 107 -3.83 -3.42 10.74
N LEU A 108 -3.77 -3.63 9.42
CA LEU A 108 -3.69 -4.97 8.83
C LEU A 108 -2.28 -5.56 8.88
N LEU A 109 -1.25 -4.74 8.69
CA LEU A 109 0.13 -5.21 8.63
C LEU A 109 0.58 -5.98 9.89
N PRO A 110 0.37 -5.47 11.12
CA PRO A 110 0.73 -6.22 12.33
C PRO A 110 -0.02 -7.55 12.41
N LYS A 111 -1.29 -7.57 12.03
CA LYS A 111 -2.10 -8.81 12.02
C LYS A 111 -1.54 -9.81 11.02
N LEU A 112 -1.23 -9.38 9.79
CA LEU A 112 -0.66 -10.24 8.75
C LEU A 112 0.71 -10.79 9.16
N LYS A 113 1.54 -9.98 9.84
CA LYS A 113 2.85 -10.40 10.38
C LYS A 113 2.70 -11.47 11.47
N ALA A 114 1.74 -11.30 12.37
CA ALA A 114 1.52 -12.21 13.50
C ALA A 114 0.78 -13.51 13.12
N THR A 115 0.03 -13.51 12.01
CA THR A 115 -0.80 -14.64 11.59
C THR A 115 0.03 -15.65 10.79
N ALA A 116 0.12 -16.90 11.23
CA ALA A 116 0.73 -17.96 10.45
C ALA A 116 -0.17 -18.29 9.24
N ALA A 117 0.43 -18.44 8.05
CA ALA A 117 -0.27 -18.98 6.89
C ALA A 117 -0.38 -20.49 7.03
N THR A 118 -1.57 -21.02 6.85
CA THR A 118 -1.85 -22.47 6.93
C THR A 118 -2.22 -23.06 5.55
N SER A 119 -2.25 -22.22 4.52
CA SER A 119 -2.57 -22.62 3.16
C SER A 119 -1.64 -21.92 2.15
N ARG A 120 -1.63 -22.44 0.93
CA ARG A 120 -0.99 -21.79 -0.21
C ARG A 120 -1.51 -20.35 -0.41
N ALA A 121 -2.82 -20.16 -0.30
CA ALA A 121 -3.45 -18.86 -0.47
C ALA A 121 -2.98 -17.86 0.60
N GLY A 122 -2.84 -18.30 1.84
CA GLY A 122 -2.29 -17.46 2.92
C GLY A 122 -0.82 -17.08 2.71
N VAL A 123 0.00 -18.00 2.18
CA VAL A 123 1.40 -17.67 1.82
C VAL A 123 1.43 -16.65 0.68
N LEU A 124 0.63 -16.84 -0.37
CA LEU A 124 0.54 -15.90 -1.50
C LEU A 124 0.07 -14.52 -1.03
N ALA A 125 -0.91 -14.46 -0.14
CA ALA A 125 -1.40 -13.21 0.45
C ALA A 125 -0.28 -12.42 1.17
N LYS A 126 0.59 -13.11 1.91
CA LYS A 126 1.76 -12.48 2.54
C LYS A 126 2.78 -11.98 1.54
N LEU A 127 3.01 -12.74 0.46
CA LEU A 127 3.92 -12.31 -0.61
C LEU A 127 3.37 -11.11 -1.38
N ASP A 128 2.07 -11.07 -1.64
CA ASP A 128 1.43 -9.93 -2.32
C ASP A 128 1.54 -8.66 -1.47
N ALA A 129 1.29 -8.75 -0.15
CA ALA A 129 1.49 -7.63 0.76
C ALA A 129 2.97 -7.19 0.81
N LEU A 130 3.93 -8.14 0.80
CA LEU A 130 5.36 -7.81 0.78
C LEU A 130 5.77 -7.12 -0.52
N LEU A 131 5.27 -7.58 -1.67
CA LEU A 131 5.51 -6.95 -2.98
C LEU A 131 4.98 -5.51 -3.04
N TRP A 132 3.94 -5.20 -2.28
CA TRP A 132 3.42 -3.84 -2.19
C TRP A 132 4.39 -2.89 -1.46
N PHE A 133 5.15 -3.37 -0.47
CA PHE A 133 6.16 -2.58 0.25
C PHE A 133 7.46 -2.39 -0.53
N LEU A 134 7.75 -3.27 -1.49
CA LEU A 134 8.96 -3.19 -2.29
C LEU A 134 8.74 -2.27 -3.48
N ASP A 135 9.32 -1.09 -3.41
CA ASP A 135 9.39 -0.21 -4.55
C ASP A 135 10.26 -0.85 -5.65
N ALA A 136 9.78 -0.79 -6.89
CA ALA A 136 10.51 -1.34 -8.04
C ALA A 136 11.78 -0.53 -8.36
N GLU A 137 11.80 0.75 -8.02
CA GLU A 137 12.95 1.64 -8.24
C GLU A 137 14.04 1.44 -7.17
N ASP A 138 13.61 1.25 -5.90
CA ASP A 138 14.54 1.08 -4.77
C ASP A 138 15.08 -0.35 -4.64
N HIS A 139 14.28 -1.36 -5.02
CA HIS A 139 14.60 -2.78 -4.79
C HIS A 139 14.24 -3.68 -5.98
N PRO A 140 14.77 -3.42 -7.20
CA PRO A 140 14.37 -4.15 -8.41
C PRO A 140 14.63 -5.65 -8.31
N ASP A 141 15.81 -6.06 -7.85
CA ASP A 141 16.20 -7.47 -7.76
C ASP A 141 15.36 -8.23 -6.72
N ALA A 142 15.12 -7.63 -5.55
CA ALA A 142 14.30 -8.25 -4.51
C ALA A 142 12.85 -8.43 -4.99
N ARG A 143 12.32 -7.46 -5.74
CA ARG A 143 10.99 -7.54 -6.33
C ARG A 143 10.90 -8.67 -7.37
N VAL A 144 11.88 -8.79 -8.26
CA VAL A 144 11.96 -9.88 -9.26
C VAL A 144 12.01 -11.24 -8.59
N LEU A 145 12.87 -11.40 -7.56
CA LEU A 145 12.97 -12.66 -6.81
C LEU A 145 11.65 -13.04 -6.13
N LEU A 146 10.99 -12.09 -5.49
CA LEU A 146 9.71 -12.35 -4.82
C LEU A 146 8.59 -12.70 -5.81
N GLN A 147 8.54 -12.03 -6.97
CA GLN A 147 7.63 -12.39 -8.06
C GLN A 147 7.91 -13.81 -8.58
N GLY A 148 9.18 -14.19 -8.70
CA GLY A 148 9.61 -15.55 -9.02
C GLY A 148 9.11 -16.56 -7.99
N CYS A 149 9.37 -16.35 -6.71
CA CYS A 149 8.88 -17.20 -5.61
C CYS A 149 7.35 -17.34 -5.62
N ARG A 150 6.63 -16.24 -5.84
CA ARG A 150 5.17 -16.25 -5.97
C ARG A 150 4.71 -17.15 -7.12
N SER A 151 5.34 -17.01 -8.28
CA SER A 151 5.03 -17.81 -9.47
C SER A 151 5.36 -19.30 -9.27
N ASP A 152 6.48 -19.59 -8.61
CA ASP A 152 6.89 -20.97 -8.28
C ASP A 152 5.91 -21.63 -7.32
N ILE A 153 5.47 -20.94 -6.26
CA ILE A 153 4.44 -21.43 -5.34
C ILE A 153 3.14 -21.70 -6.10
N GLN A 154 2.75 -20.84 -7.03
CA GLN A 154 1.54 -21.05 -7.85
C GLN A 154 1.65 -22.29 -8.74
N ARG A 155 2.84 -22.58 -9.27
CA ARG A 155 3.10 -23.71 -10.16
C ARG A 155 3.27 -25.04 -9.43
N LEU A 156 4.07 -25.04 -8.35
CA LEU A 156 4.47 -26.26 -7.65
C LEU A 156 3.42 -26.78 -6.66
N TRP A 157 2.57 -25.92 -6.20
CA TRP A 157 1.53 -26.23 -5.19
C TRP A 157 0.14 -26.26 -5.84
N ARG A 158 0.01 -27.05 -6.90
CA ARG A 158 -1.29 -27.27 -7.57
C ARG A 158 -2.09 -28.36 -6.85
#